data_ab3b239da067c1820c74868b9b411c80
#
_entry.id   ab3b239da067c1820c74868b9b411c80
#
_cell.length_a   1.000
_cell.length_b   1.000
_cell.length_c   1.000
_cell.angle_alpha   90.00
_cell.angle_beta   90.00
_cell.angle_gamma   90.00
#
_symmetry.space_group_name_H-M   'P 1'
#
loop_
_entity.id
_entity.type
_entity.pdbx_description
1 polymer ?
#
loop_
_entity_poly.entity_id
_entity_poly.type
_entity_poly.pdbx_seq_one_letter_code
_entity_poly.pdbx_strand_id
1 'polypeptide(L)'
;MHCNTLERRQSMAYSVAQRVISKKDSIYDYCDDLSRKSKLLYNASLFRIRNIFTGYEKEHLTSNEAEVFGEVKLLHESYPGIHIQKVICYKHLEKLMRVTENPDFFAGLPMQTAQASVKQAVTDFNNWLKSLKAYTKHPEDFLGRPKMPHYKKDSLTTVTVTNQDAVLYSEESGVSLKLPLIKERILLSNISGRSTLKEIKIKPYYGRFLLCLTMEEPDRTETPSMPHVCAIDFGTDNFAAIVCDDHSSAIYKGGAVLSNTQLFHKQRAKYISILTKGHSQRNATSARLKALSFHHANFTKDQCHKISRNIIDFCLEHQAGTLILGVNPLWKQRTNMGTASNQKFVAMPISILRTMISYKALNAGIRIIEQEESYTSKADITRNDYLPTYGKDDNNATFSGARITRGLYRCADETLLNADCNAAANIMRKAIPDIWKDTSDYTFLSSPKVYGFHELNP
;
A
#
# COMPACT_ATOMS: atom_id res chain seq x y z
N MET A 1 22.80 -12.03 22.54
CA MET A 1 23.46 -10.86 21.96
C MET A 1 23.61 -11.10 20.46
N HIS A 2 22.82 -10.45 19.66
CA HIS A 2 23.14 -9.99 18.30
C HIS A 2 21.89 -9.26 17.82
N CYS A 3 21.84 -7.98 18.19
CA CYS A 3 20.89 -7.04 17.65
C CYS A 3 21.34 -6.76 16.21
N ASN A 4 20.68 -7.38 15.22
CA ASN A 4 20.84 -7.01 13.82
C ASN A 4 20.13 -5.66 13.62
N THR A 5 20.80 -4.58 13.98
CA THR A 5 20.52 -3.23 13.51
C THR A 5 20.78 -3.22 12.00
N LEU A 6 19.72 -3.45 11.23
CA LEU A 6 19.66 -2.99 9.85
C LEU A 6 19.75 -1.44 9.90
N GLU A 7 20.96 -0.91 9.83
CA GLU A 7 21.20 0.47 9.42
C GLU A 7 20.61 0.63 8.02
N ARG A 8 19.34 1.03 7.96
CA ARG A 8 18.77 1.56 6.73
C ARG A 8 19.56 2.83 6.42
N ARG A 9 20.37 2.79 5.37
CA ARG A 9 20.90 3.97 4.69
C ARG A 9 19.81 5.04 4.72
N GLN A 10 20.15 6.26 5.11
CA GLN A 10 19.28 7.43 5.00
C GLN A 10 18.65 7.41 3.62
N SER A 11 17.41 6.93 3.53
CA SER A 11 16.68 6.85 2.28
C SER A 11 16.14 8.25 2.03
N MET A 12 16.52 8.83 0.90
CA MET A 12 15.90 10.06 0.39
C MET A 12 14.39 10.02 0.65
N ALA A 13 13.87 11.07 1.28
CA ALA A 13 12.45 11.12 1.60
C ALA A 13 11.65 11.40 0.33
N TYR A 14 10.67 10.55 0.04
CA TYR A 14 9.73 10.75 -1.08
C TYR A 14 8.34 11.07 -0.55
N SER A 15 7.71 12.05 -1.17
CA SER A 15 6.28 12.34 -0.98
C SER A 15 5.49 12.04 -2.25
N VAL A 16 4.18 11.84 -2.12
CA VAL A 16 3.30 11.63 -3.28
C VAL A 16 2.12 12.56 -3.20
N ALA A 17 2.13 13.58 -4.07
CA ALA A 17 0.97 14.43 -4.29
C ALA A 17 -0.02 13.74 -5.22
N GLN A 18 -1.33 13.92 -4.97
CA GLN A 18 -2.38 13.25 -5.74
C GLN A 18 -3.47 14.23 -6.16
N ARG A 19 -3.91 14.11 -7.43
CA ARG A 19 -5.05 14.83 -7.98
C ARG A 19 -5.98 13.87 -8.73
N VAL A 20 -7.27 13.96 -8.46
CA VAL A 20 -8.31 13.23 -9.20
C VAL A 20 -8.63 13.99 -10.48
N ILE A 21 -8.63 13.29 -11.61
CA ILE A 21 -9.05 13.80 -12.92
C ILE A 21 -10.39 13.16 -13.25
N SER A 22 -11.44 13.96 -13.28
CA SER A 22 -12.79 13.56 -13.61
C SER A 22 -13.08 13.75 -15.11
N LYS A 23 -14.21 13.23 -15.58
CA LYS A 23 -14.64 13.46 -16.99
C LYS A 23 -14.90 14.93 -17.37
N LYS A 24 -14.99 15.81 -16.38
CA LYS A 24 -15.18 17.25 -16.59
C LYS A 24 -13.85 18.00 -16.76
N ASP A 25 -12.75 17.37 -16.38
CA ASP A 25 -11.43 17.98 -16.51
C ASP A 25 -10.96 17.86 -17.97
N SER A 26 -10.43 18.94 -18.53
CA SER A 26 -9.94 19.04 -19.91
C SER A 26 -8.91 18.01 -20.31
N ILE A 27 -8.10 17.54 -19.34
CA ILE A 27 -7.07 16.52 -19.56
C ILE A 27 -7.59 15.08 -19.43
N TYR A 28 -8.90 14.85 -19.24
CA TYR A 28 -9.44 13.50 -19.07
C TYR A 28 -9.20 12.64 -20.32
N ASP A 29 -9.52 13.16 -21.51
CA ASP A 29 -9.37 12.42 -22.76
C ASP A 29 -7.90 12.13 -23.07
N TYR A 30 -7.00 13.03 -22.72
CA TYR A 30 -5.57 12.78 -22.79
C TYR A 30 -5.14 11.61 -21.90
N CYS A 31 -5.60 11.56 -20.66
CA CYS A 31 -5.30 10.46 -19.74
C CYS A 31 -5.88 9.12 -20.25
N ASP A 32 -7.06 9.13 -20.83
CA ASP A 32 -7.72 7.94 -21.40
C ASP A 32 -6.95 7.41 -22.62
N ASP A 33 -6.57 8.30 -23.55
CA ASP A 33 -5.79 7.95 -24.74
C ASP A 33 -4.43 7.33 -24.38
N LEU A 34 -3.66 7.99 -23.51
CA LEU A 34 -2.38 7.45 -23.04
C LEU A 34 -2.54 6.08 -22.36
N SER A 35 -3.59 5.92 -21.56
CA SER A 35 -3.84 4.66 -20.83
C SER A 35 -4.21 3.53 -21.80
N ARG A 36 -4.98 3.80 -22.86
CA ARG A 36 -5.33 2.83 -23.91
C ARG A 36 -4.11 2.42 -24.71
N LYS A 37 -3.34 3.39 -25.22
CA LYS A 37 -2.12 3.15 -25.99
C LYS A 37 -1.08 2.39 -25.19
N SER A 38 -0.85 2.78 -23.94
CA SER A 38 0.07 2.04 -23.03
C SER A 38 -0.38 0.61 -22.76
N LYS A 39 -1.71 0.35 -22.70
CA LYS A 39 -2.25 -1.02 -22.58
C LYS A 39 -1.95 -1.86 -23.82
N LEU A 40 -2.17 -1.31 -25.02
CA LEU A 40 -1.91 -2.01 -26.27
C LEU A 40 -0.43 -2.36 -26.38
N LEU A 41 0.45 -1.38 -26.15
CA LEU A 41 1.90 -1.59 -26.17
C LEU A 41 2.38 -2.59 -25.10
N TYR A 42 1.81 -2.57 -23.89
CA TYR A 42 2.08 -3.58 -22.88
C TYR A 42 1.72 -4.99 -23.39
N ASN A 43 0.55 -5.15 -24.01
CA ASN A 43 0.10 -6.43 -24.54
C ASN A 43 0.96 -6.90 -25.72
N ALA A 44 1.33 -6.01 -26.62
CA ALA A 44 2.23 -6.30 -27.73
C ALA A 44 3.62 -6.73 -27.24
N SER A 45 4.12 -6.09 -26.19
CA SER A 45 5.37 -6.46 -25.51
C SER A 45 5.26 -7.83 -24.82
N LEU A 46 4.18 -8.06 -24.08
CA LEU A 46 3.95 -9.32 -23.38
C LEU A 46 3.75 -10.49 -24.37
N PHE A 47 3.14 -10.25 -25.53
CA PHE A 47 3.00 -11.23 -26.61
C PHE A 47 4.37 -11.76 -27.04
N ARG A 48 5.32 -10.88 -27.31
CA ARG A 48 6.67 -11.23 -27.69
C ARG A 48 7.43 -11.96 -26.59
N ILE A 49 7.38 -11.45 -25.37
CA ILE A 49 8.02 -12.08 -24.20
C ILE A 49 7.53 -13.52 -24.02
N ARG A 50 6.23 -13.73 -24.10
CA ARG A 50 5.62 -15.06 -23.90
C ARG A 50 6.00 -16.03 -25.01
N ASN A 51 5.89 -15.62 -26.27
CA ASN A 51 6.17 -16.48 -27.42
C ASN A 51 7.68 -16.81 -27.54
N ILE A 52 8.56 -15.85 -27.21
CA ILE A 52 10.00 -16.16 -27.10
C ILE A 52 10.23 -17.19 -25.99
N PHE A 53 9.66 -16.97 -24.81
CA PHE A 53 9.87 -17.87 -23.66
C PHE A 53 9.34 -19.29 -23.90
N THR A 54 8.16 -19.43 -24.51
CA THR A 54 7.54 -20.73 -24.77
C THR A 54 8.08 -21.43 -26.00
N GLY A 55 8.50 -20.70 -27.03
CA GLY A 55 9.05 -21.24 -28.27
C GLY A 55 10.55 -21.50 -28.25
N TYR A 56 11.25 -21.02 -27.20
CA TYR A 56 12.70 -21.19 -27.10
C TYR A 56 13.08 -22.68 -27.03
N GLU A 57 13.98 -23.10 -27.92
CA GLU A 57 14.45 -24.52 -28.02
C GLU A 57 13.34 -25.53 -28.38
N LYS A 58 12.20 -25.09 -28.94
CA LYS A 58 11.18 -26.00 -29.49
C LYS A 58 11.50 -26.42 -30.91
N GLU A 59 11.29 -27.71 -31.21
CA GLU A 59 11.39 -28.24 -32.60
C GLU A 59 10.21 -27.75 -33.45
N HIS A 60 9.00 -27.70 -32.89
CA HIS A 60 7.80 -27.29 -33.60
C HIS A 60 7.20 -26.05 -32.92
N LEU A 61 7.28 -24.90 -33.62
CA LEU A 61 6.71 -23.64 -33.18
C LEU A 61 5.22 -23.56 -33.53
N THR A 62 4.44 -22.98 -32.62
CA THR A 62 3.08 -22.54 -32.96
C THR A 62 3.13 -21.36 -33.93
N SER A 63 2.00 -21.03 -34.57
CA SER A 63 1.88 -19.88 -35.51
C SER A 63 2.39 -18.57 -34.88
N ASN A 64 1.96 -18.26 -33.61
CA ASN A 64 2.38 -17.07 -32.91
C ASN A 64 3.87 -17.08 -32.55
N GLU A 65 4.40 -18.24 -32.15
CA GLU A 65 5.83 -18.39 -31.88
C GLU A 65 6.66 -18.20 -33.15
N ALA A 66 6.25 -18.82 -34.25
CA ALA A 66 6.91 -18.66 -35.54
C ALA A 66 6.93 -17.21 -36.03
N GLU A 67 5.82 -16.47 -35.87
CA GLU A 67 5.74 -15.04 -36.15
C GLU A 67 6.80 -14.26 -35.36
N VAL A 68 6.84 -14.44 -34.03
CA VAL A 68 7.78 -13.72 -33.16
C VAL A 68 9.24 -14.11 -33.44
N PHE A 69 9.51 -15.39 -33.76
CA PHE A 69 10.88 -15.80 -34.13
C PHE A 69 11.28 -15.27 -35.52
N GLY A 70 10.31 -15.00 -36.44
CA GLY A 70 10.52 -14.22 -37.64
C GLY A 70 10.98 -12.79 -37.34
N GLU A 71 10.33 -12.12 -36.40
CA GLU A 71 10.75 -10.79 -35.90
C GLU A 71 12.16 -10.81 -35.27
N VAL A 72 12.49 -11.89 -34.52
CA VAL A 72 13.84 -12.05 -33.95
C VAL A 72 14.91 -12.20 -35.03
N LYS A 73 14.61 -12.83 -36.19
CA LYS A 73 15.54 -12.87 -37.33
C LYS A 73 15.82 -11.47 -37.88
N LEU A 74 14.78 -10.66 -38.08
CA LEU A 74 14.94 -9.25 -38.50
C LEU A 74 15.81 -8.45 -37.51
N LEU A 75 15.66 -8.72 -36.20
CA LEU A 75 16.51 -8.09 -35.19
C LEU A 75 17.98 -8.51 -35.35
N HIS A 76 18.25 -9.81 -35.58
CA HIS A 76 19.62 -10.31 -35.78
C HIS A 76 20.25 -9.75 -37.08
N GLU A 77 19.47 -9.61 -38.16
CA GLU A 77 19.92 -8.99 -39.41
C GLU A 77 20.30 -7.52 -39.20
N SER A 78 19.49 -6.78 -38.42
CA SER A 78 19.73 -5.36 -38.10
C SER A 78 20.85 -5.17 -37.06
N TYR A 79 21.04 -6.12 -36.17
CA TYR A 79 21.99 -6.09 -35.05
C TYR A 79 22.66 -7.47 -34.82
N PRO A 80 23.66 -7.86 -35.66
CA PRO A 80 24.25 -9.21 -35.63
C PRO A 80 24.88 -9.61 -34.28
N GLY A 81 25.24 -8.62 -33.43
CA GLY A 81 25.80 -8.87 -32.09
C GLY A 81 24.78 -9.13 -30.98
N ILE A 82 23.48 -9.15 -31.30
CA ILE A 82 22.44 -9.40 -30.31
C ILE A 82 22.07 -10.89 -30.32
N HIS A 83 22.20 -11.53 -29.16
CA HIS A 83 21.71 -12.89 -28.92
C HIS A 83 20.50 -12.87 -27.98
N ILE A 84 19.34 -13.29 -28.49
CA ILE A 84 18.11 -13.40 -27.68
C ILE A 84 18.18 -14.67 -26.85
N GLN A 85 17.97 -14.51 -25.56
CA GLN A 85 17.86 -15.60 -24.60
C GLN A 85 16.39 -15.95 -24.35
N LYS A 86 16.13 -17.12 -23.78
CA LYS A 86 14.79 -17.57 -23.38
C LYS A 86 14.00 -16.53 -22.58
N VAL A 87 14.67 -15.76 -21.72
CA VAL A 87 14.11 -14.61 -21.01
C VAL A 87 14.67 -13.33 -21.65
N ILE A 88 13.88 -12.72 -22.51
CA ILE A 88 14.31 -11.50 -23.19
C ILE A 88 14.43 -10.31 -22.20
N CYS A 89 15.56 -9.60 -22.28
CA CYS A 89 15.75 -8.39 -21.50
C CYS A 89 15.07 -7.15 -22.15
N TYR A 90 14.85 -6.11 -21.32
CA TYR A 90 14.22 -4.86 -21.79
C TYR A 90 14.93 -4.26 -23.02
N LYS A 91 16.26 -4.19 -23.01
CA LYS A 91 17.03 -3.57 -24.11
C LYS A 91 16.81 -4.28 -25.46
N HIS A 92 16.74 -5.60 -25.45
CA HIS A 92 16.53 -6.38 -26.65
C HIS A 92 15.07 -6.32 -27.12
N LEU A 93 14.12 -6.35 -26.18
CA LEU A 93 12.69 -6.21 -26.51
C LEU A 93 12.39 -4.83 -27.11
N GLU A 94 12.94 -3.76 -26.53
CA GLU A 94 12.75 -2.40 -27.06
C GLU A 94 13.32 -2.26 -28.47
N LYS A 95 14.50 -2.81 -28.76
CA LYS A 95 15.06 -2.87 -30.10
C LYS A 95 14.21 -3.69 -31.07
N LEU A 96 13.68 -4.85 -30.61
CA LEU A 96 12.78 -5.68 -31.40
C LEU A 96 11.53 -4.88 -31.82
N MET A 97 10.91 -4.14 -30.88
CA MET A 97 9.74 -3.30 -31.17
C MET A 97 10.04 -2.19 -32.16
N ARG A 98 11.28 -1.67 -32.19
CA ARG A 98 11.73 -0.65 -33.15
C ARG A 98 11.99 -1.22 -34.51
N VAL A 99 12.73 -2.32 -34.62
CA VAL A 99 13.09 -2.95 -35.92
C VAL A 99 11.86 -3.46 -36.65
N THR A 100 10.88 -3.96 -35.90
CA THR A 100 9.61 -4.43 -36.47
C THR A 100 8.61 -3.30 -36.75
N GLU A 101 9.00 -2.05 -36.51
CA GLU A 101 8.13 -0.86 -36.65
C GLU A 101 6.77 -1.09 -35.99
N ASN A 102 6.80 -1.66 -34.77
CA ASN A 102 5.58 -2.06 -34.09
C ASN A 102 4.60 -0.89 -33.95
N PRO A 103 3.36 -0.99 -34.46
CA PRO A 103 2.42 0.13 -34.49
C PRO A 103 2.05 0.64 -33.11
N ASP A 104 2.00 -0.22 -32.07
CA ASP A 104 1.67 0.20 -30.72
C ASP A 104 2.85 0.96 -30.05
N PHE A 105 4.11 0.68 -30.48
CA PHE A 105 5.28 1.39 -30.00
C PHE A 105 5.35 2.81 -30.57
N PHE A 106 4.90 2.99 -31.82
CA PHE A 106 4.87 4.27 -32.53
C PHE A 106 3.48 4.94 -32.56
N ALA A 107 2.54 4.52 -31.70
CA ALA A 107 1.17 5.03 -31.63
C ALA A 107 1.02 6.48 -31.11
N GLY A 108 2.11 7.24 -31.00
CA GLY A 108 2.11 8.62 -30.52
C GLY A 108 2.14 8.75 -28.99
N LEU A 109 2.61 7.72 -28.27
CA LEU A 109 3.02 7.88 -26.88
C LEU A 109 4.31 8.71 -26.80
N PRO A 110 4.51 9.54 -25.73
CA PRO A 110 5.83 10.08 -25.43
C PRO A 110 6.84 8.93 -25.33
N MET A 111 8.05 9.12 -25.89
CA MET A 111 9.01 8.03 -26.02
C MET A 111 9.34 7.36 -24.68
N GLN A 112 9.56 8.13 -23.63
CA GLN A 112 9.83 7.59 -22.28
C GLN A 112 8.63 6.81 -21.74
N THR A 113 7.41 7.27 -22.02
CA THR A 113 6.17 6.58 -21.63
C THR A 113 6.01 5.24 -22.39
N ALA A 114 6.34 5.21 -23.68
CA ALA A 114 6.35 3.98 -24.46
C ALA A 114 7.39 2.99 -23.89
N GLN A 115 8.61 3.45 -23.67
CA GLN A 115 9.67 2.64 -23.05
C GLN A 115 9.30 2.13 -21.66
N ALA A 116 8.63 2.95 -20.83
CA ALA A 116 8.13 2.53 -19.52
C ALA A 116 7.09 1.40 -19.61
N SER A 117 6.22 1.44 -20.64
CA SER A 117 5.22 0.38 -20.89
C SER A 117 5.86 -0.95 -21.27
N VAL A 118 6.88 -0.92 -22.13
CA VAL A 118 7.68 -2.11 -22.52
C VAL A 118 8.42 -2.65 -21.29
N LYS A 119 9.08 -1.78 -20.51
CA LYS A 119 9.80 -2.14 -19.29
C LYS A 119 8.89 -2.77 -18.24
N GLN A 120 7.64 -2.29 -18.13
CA GLN A 120 6.65 -2.86 -17.20
C GLN A 120 6.31 -4.31 -17.58
N ALA A 121 6.13 -4.64 -18.87
CA ALA A 121 5.86 -6.00 -19.30
C ALA A 121 7.02 -6.97 -18.93
N VAL A 122 8.25 -6.54 -19.14
CA VAL A 122 9.45 -7.31 -18.76
C VAL A 122 9.52 -7.47 -17.25
N THR A 123 9.23 -6.41 -16.48
CA THR A 123 9.25 -6.44 -15.02
C THR A 123 8.20 -7.41 -14.47
N ASP A 124 6.98 -7.37 -14.97
CA ASP A 124 5.90 -8.27 -14.55
C ASP A 124 6.25 -9.74 -14.84
N PHE A 125 6.85 -10.00 -16.01
CA PHE A 125 7.30 -11.34 -16.37
C PHE A 125 8.42 -11.85 -15.45
N ASN A 126 9.42 -11.02 -15.18
CA ASN A 126 10.51 -11.35 -14.26
C ASN A 126 10.03 -11.58 -12.83
N ASN A 127 9.04 -10.80 -12.37
CA ASN A 127 8.41 -10.99 -11.05
C ASN A 127 7.67 -12.33 -10.98
N TRP A 128 7.00 -12.74 -12.05
CA TRP A 128 6.42 -14.08 -12.14
C TRP A 128 7.48 -15.18 -12.02
N LEU A 129 8.61 -15.07 -12.74
CA LEU A 129 9.70 -16.03 -12.64
C LEU A 129 10.29 -16.14 -11.22
N LYS A 130 10.45 -14.98 -10.55
CA LYS A 130 10.89 -14.93 -9.14
C LYS A 130 9.87 -15.63 -8.22
N SER A 131 8.58 -15.35 -8.41
CA SER A 131 7.51 -15.99 -7.64
C SER A 131 7.44 -17.49 -7.89
N LEU A 132 7.66 -17.94 -9.14
CA LEU A 132 7.70 -19.36 -9.48
C LEU A 132 8.88 -20.08 -8.80
N LYS A 133 10.05 -19.43 -8.77
CA LYS A 133 11.24 -19.95 -8.06
C LYS A 133 11.03 -20.00 -6.54
N ALA A 134 10.36 -19.01 -5.97
CA ALA A 134 9.99 -19.01 -4.55
C ALA A 134 8.97 -20.12 -4.24
N TYR A 135 7.94 -20.28 -5.08
CA TYR A 135 6.96 -21.37 -4.96
C TYR A 135 7.59 -22.76 -5.00
N THR A 136 8.62 -22.98 -5.83
CA THR A 136 9.32 -24.27 -5.89
C THR A 136 10.04 -24.62 -4.58
N LYS A 137 10.45 -23.58 -3.81
CA LYS A 137 11.15 -23.77 -2.52
C LYS A 137 10.18 -23.85 -1.34
N HIS A 138 9.12 -23.05 -1.36
CA HIS A 138 8.17 -22.86 -0.28
C HIS A 138 6.73 -22.80 -0.83
N PRO A 139 6.17 -23.94 -1.32
CA PRO A 139 4.82 -23.97 -1.88
C PRO A 139 3.74 -23.65 -0.84
N GLU A 140 4.01 -23.90 0.44
CA GLU A 140 3.14 -23.62 1.59
C GLU A 140 2.84 -22.13 1.80
N ASP A 141 3.71 -21.24 1.33
CA ASP A 141 3.53 -19.78 1.43
C ASP A 141 2.57 -19.21 0.37
N PHE A 142 2.10 -20.07 -0.57
CA PHE A 142 1.30 -19.64 -1.71
C PHE A 142 -0.08 -20.29 -1.71
N LEU A 143 -1.10 -19.56 -2.12
CA LEU A 143 -2.44 -20.10 -2.36
C LEU A 143 -2.53 -21.03 -3.57
N GLY A 144 -1.45 -21.16 -4.34
CA GLY A 144 -1.34 -22.01 -5.52
C GLY A 144 -0.21 -21.55 -6.44
N ARG A 145 0.08 -22.37 -7.47
CA ARG A 145 1.18 -22.09 -8.41
C ARG A 145 1.01 -20.73 -9.11
N PRO A 146 2.03 -19.85 -9.07
CA PRO A 146 1.99 -18.56 -9.76
C PRO A 146 1.75 -18.71 -11.27
N LYS A 147 0.79 -17.94 -11.80
CA LYS A 147 0.43 -17.99 -13.22
C LYS A 147 1.18 -16.90 -13.97
N MET A 148 1.58 -17.22 -15.22
CA MET A 148 2.21 -16.28 -16.13
C MET A 148 1.33 -15.02 -16.33
N PRO A 149 1.89 -13.81 -16.42
CA PRO A 149 1.13 -12.60 -16.65
C PRO A 149 0.15 -12.72 -17.82
N HIS A 150 -1.06 -12.25 -17.62
CA HIS A 150 -2.12 -12.26 -18.62
C HIS A 150 -2.17 -10.94 -19.40
N TYR A 151 -2.69 -10.99 -20.63
CA TYR A 151 -3.01 -9.79 -21.40
C TYR A 151 -4.06 -8.96 -20.68
N LYS A 152 -3.89 -7.65 -20.71
CA LYS A 152 -4.89 -6.70 -20.19
C LYS A 152 -6.02 -6.57 -21.22
N LYS A 153 -7.21 -7.09 -20.88
CA LYS A 153 -8.37 -7.13 -21.82
C LYS A 153 -9.09 -5.78 -21.85
N ASP A 154 -10.08 -5.58 -21.00
CA ASP A 154 -11.01 -4.45 -21.06
C ASP A 154 -10.66 -3.29 -20.11
N SER A 155 -9.56 -3.40 -19.39
CA SER A 155 -9.13 -2.40 -18.41
C SER A 155 -8.16 -1.40 -19.01
N LEU A 156 -8.26 -0.16 -18.57
CA LEU A 156 -7.21 0.83 -18.74
C LEU A 156 -5.99 0.43 -17.89
N THR A 157 -4.79 0.90 -18.27
CA THR A 157 -3.58 0.63 -17.50
C THR A 157 -3.01 1.89 -16.85
N THR A 158 -2.19 1.72 -15.85
CA THR A 158 -1.38 2.81 -15.29
C THR A 158 -0.34 3.24 -16.33
N VAL A 159 -0.24 4.55 -16.53
CA VAL A 159 0.77 5.19 -17.38
C VAL A 159 1.84 5.81 -16.49
N THR A 160 3.09 5.62 -16.83
CA THR A 160 4.22 6.28 -16.17
C THR A 160 4.78 7.35 -17.11
N VAL A 161 4.82 8.60 -16.62
CA VAL A 161 5.48 9.73 -17.29
C VAL A 161 6.67 10.12 -16.43
N THR A 162 7.84 10.18 -17.04
CA THR A 162 9.08 10.50 -16.32
C THR A 162 9.25 12.02 -16.15
N ASN A 163 10.13 12.41 -15.25
CA ASN A 163 10.51 13.81 -15.08
C ASN A 163 11.27 14.42 -16.27
N GLN A 164 11.66 13.61 -17.26
CA GLN A 164 12.24 14.11 -18.50
C GLN A 164 11.18 14.65 -19.47
N ASP A 165 9.96 14.11 -19.40
CA ASP A 165 8.84 14.47 -20.28
C ASP A 165 7.87 15.46 -19.60
N ALA A 166 7.93 15.62 -18.28
CA ALA A 166 7.04 16.47 -17.52
C ALA A 166 7.81 17.52 -16.70
N VAL A 167 7.26 18.74 -16.64
CA VAL A 167 7.93 19.89 -16.01
C VAL A 167 7.00 20.53 -14.98
N LEU A 168 7.54 20.87 -13.80
CA LEU A 168 6.89 21.72 -12.82
C LEU A 168 7.33 23.19 -13.02
N TYR A 169 6.37 24.07 -12.92
CA TYR A 169 6.58 25.52 -12.94
C TYR A 169 6.12 26.10 -11.60
N SER A 170 6.99 26.89 -10.98
CA SER A 170 6.61 27.69 -9.81
C SER A 170 6.06 29.03 -10.32
N GLU A 171 4.83 29.34 -9.96
CA GLU A 171 4.10 30.55 -10.32
C GLU A 171 3.65 31.25 -9.03
N GLU A 172 3.27 32.53 -9.10
CA GLU A 172 2.76 33.26 -7.93
C GLU A 172 1.51 32.60 -7.33
N SER A 173 0.69 31.94 -8.16
CA SER A 173 -0.52 31.22 -7.77
C SER A 173 -0.26 29.81 -7.23
N GLY A 174 0.98 29.33 -7.21
CA GLY A 174 1.36 27.97 -6.76
C GLY A 174 2.23 27.23 -7.77
N VAL A 175 2.21 25.90 -7.69
CA VAL A 175 2.97 25.02 -8.59
C VAL A 175 2.05 24.51 -9.70
N SER A 176 2.47 24.63 -10.96
CA SER A 176 1.76 24.05 -12.10
C SER A 176 2.58 22.96 -12.78
N LEU A 177 1.89 21.94 -13.29
CA LEU A 177 2.45 20.82 -14.01
C LEU A 177 2.14 20.91 -15.49
N LYS A 178 3.16 20.77 -16.32
CA LYS A 178 3.03 20.56 -17.77
C LYS A 178 3.33 19.11 -18.10
N LEU A 179 2.35 18.43 -18.73
CA LEU A 179 2.51 17.08 -19.25
C LEU A 179 2.95 17.13 -20.72
N PRO A 180 3.58 16.06 -21.26
CA PRO A 180 3.99 15.99 -22.65
C PRO A 180 2.76 15.98 -23.58
N LEU A 181 2.94 16.45 -24.82
CA LEU A 181 1.94 16.47 -25.90
C LEU A 181 0.74 17.40 -25.68
N ILE A 182 0.58 18.03 -24.53
CA ILE A 182 -0.47 19.02 -24.27
C ILE A 182 0.11 20.39 -23.92
N LYS A 183 -0.59 21.45 -24.29
CA LYS A 183 -0.20 22.84 -24.01
C LYS A 183 -0.66 23.30 -22.61
N GLU A 184 -1.73 22.71 -22.12
CA GLU A 184 -2.38 23.04 -20.86
C GLU A 184 -1.49 22.75 -19.66
N ARG A 185 -1.53 23.63 -18.67
CA ARG A 185 -0.88 23.45 -17.39
C ARG A 185 -1.91 23.10 -16.32
N ILE A 186 -1.55 22.21 -15.42
CA ILE A 186 -2.40 21.71 -14.37
C ILE A 186 -1.94 22.35 -13.06
N LEU A 187 -2.76 23.24 -12.49
CA LEU A 187 -2.46 23.81 -11.18
C LEU A 187 -2.53 22.72 -10.12
N LEU A 188 -1.51 22.64 -9.27
CA LEU A 188 -1.38 21.66 -8.20
C LEU A 188 -1.48 22.39 -6.86
N SER A 189 -2.33 21.91 -5.97
CA SER A 189 -2.40 22.37 -4.59
C SER A 189 -1.44 21.57 -3.70
N ASN A 190 -0.91 22.21 -2.66
CA ASN A 190 -0.14 21.56 -1.59
C ASN A 190 1.19 20.90 -2.03
N ILE A 191 1.87 21.47 -3.03
CA ILE A 191 3.24 21.06 -3.40
C ILE A 191 4.21 22.18 -2.99
N SER A 192 5.26 21.79 -2.27
CA SER A 192 6.36 22.70 -1.96
C SER A 192 7.18 22.99 -3.22
N GLY A 193 7.49 24.26 -3.47
CA GLY A 193 8.37 24.66 -4.57
C GLY A 193 9.82 24.17 -4.45
N ARG A 194 10.17 23.53 -3.32
CA ARG A 194 11.53 22.96 -3.07
C ARG A 194 11.63 21.48 -3.41
N SER A 195 10.50 20.80 -3.64
CA SER A 195 10.48 19.37 -3.95
C SER A 195 10.79 19.13 -5.42
N THR A 196 11.55 18.07 -5.73
CA THR A 196 11.94 17.69 -7.10
C THR A 196 11.03 16.58 -7.64
N LEU A 197 10.44 16.79 -8.82
CA LEU A 197 9.62 15.76 -9.48
C LEU A 197 10.51 14.60 -9.94
N LYS A 198 10.12 13.37 -9.61
CA LYS A 198 10.79 12.14 -10.06
C LYS A 198 9.96 11.36 -11.09
N GLU A 199 8.70 11.23 -10.85
CA GLU A 199 7.83 10.38 -11.66
C GLU A 199 6.37 10.82 -11.51
N ILE A 200 5.59 10.66 -12.57
CA ILE A 200 4.13 10.82 -12.54
C ILE A 200 3.49 9.49 -12.94
N LYS A 201 2.52 9.05 -12.17
CA LYS A 201 1.65 7.93 -12.54
C LYS A 201 0.22 8.40 -12.76
N ILE A 202 -0.31 8.13 -13.95
CA ILE A 202 -1.72 8.32 -14.29
C ILE A 202 -2.40 6.97 -14.10
N LYS A 203 -3.18 6.82 -13.02
CA LYS A 203 -3.81 5.55 -12.65
C LYS A 203 -5.30 5.58 -12.94
N PRO A 204 -5.87 4.58 -13.64
CA PRO A 204 -7.32 4.42 -13.72
C PRO A 204 -7.92 4.30 -12.31
N TYR A 205 -8.96 5.10 -12.01
CA TYR A 205 -9.52 5.21 -10.66
C TYR A 205 -11.04 5.35 -10.70
N TYR A 206 -11.78 4.25 -10.67
CA TYR A 206 -13.25 4.20 -10.63
C TYR A 206 -13.94 5.06 -11.71
N GLY A 207 -13.51 4.96 -12.97
CA GLY A 207 -14.05 5.75 -14.09
C GLY A 207 -13.55 7.19 -14.16
N ARG A 208 -12.53 7.50 -13.41
CA ARG A 208 -11.69 8.70 -13.39
C ARG A 208 -10.24 8.30 -13.53
N PHE A 209 -9.33 9.28 -13.44
CA PHE A 209 -7.91 9.01 -13.27
C PHE A 209 -7.40 9.64 -11.97
N LEU A 210 -6.42 9.00 -11.36
CA LEU A 210 -5.66 9.53 -10.24
C LEU A 210 -4.26 9.87 -10.75
N LEU A 211 -3.95 11.15 -10.79
CA LEU A 211 -2.62 11.66 -11.08
C LEU A 211 -1.81 11.61 -9.78
N CYS A 212 -0.74 10.83 -9.76
CA CYS A 212 0.16 10.67 -8.61
C CYS A 212 1.54 11.22 -9.00
N LEU A 213 2.00 12.26 -8.31
CA LEU A 213 3.31 12.86 -8.50
C LEU A 213 4.23 12.39 -7.39
N THR A 214 5.27 11.65 -7.72
CA THR A 214 6.32 11.27 -6.78
C THR A 214 7.35 12.39 -6.74
N MET A 215 7.47 13.01 -5.57
CA MET A 215 8.37 14.12 -5.31
C MET A 215 9.49 13.65 -4.40
N GLU A 216 10.70 14.07 -4.68
CA GLU A 216 11.84 13.95 -3.76
C GLU A 216 11.88 15.20 -2.88
N GLU A 217 11.85 14.97 -1.59
CA GLU A 217 11.93 16.04 -0.60
C GLU A 217 13.39 16.34 -0.27
N PRO A 218 13.73 17.60 0.00
CA PRO A 218 15.08 17.95 0.46
C PRO A 218 15.40 17.25 1.77
N ASP A 219 16.67 16.96 1.99
CA ASP A 219 17.15 16.37 3.24
C ASP A 219 16.73 17.25 4.42
N ARG A 220 16.24 16.60 5.46
CA ARG A 220 15.80 17.29 6.68
C ARG A 220 17.00 17.59 7.56
N THR A 221 17.01 18.80 8.07
CA THR A 221 17.83 19.19 9.22
C THR A 221 17.47 18.32 10.43
N GLU A 222 18.48 18.05 11.28
CA GLU A 222 18.36 17.21 12.47
C GLU A 222 17.08 17.46 13.25
N THR A 223 16.37 16.38 13.55
CA THR A 223 15.19 16.42 14.43
C THR A 223 15.65 16.54 15.88
N PRO A 224 14.97 17.37 16.72
CA PRO A 224 15.26 17.42 18.14
C PRO A 224 15.16 16.04 18.79
N SER A 225 16.03 15.72 19.72
CA SER A 225 15.94 14.50 20.52
C SER A 225 14.63 14.54 21.32
N MET A 226 13.69 13.67 20.97
CA MET A 226 12.43 13.47 21.72
C MET A 226 12.58 12.22 22.57
N PRO A 227 12.49 12.33 23.92
CA PRO A 227 12.87 11.26 24.85
C PRO A 227 11.84 10.14 24.97
N HIS A 228 10.55 10.44 24.71
CA HIS A 228 9.46 9.51 24.98
C HIS A 228 9.23 8.50 23.86
N VAL A 229 8.52 7.43 24.23
CA VAL A 229 8.16 6.29 23.39
C VAL A 229 6.66 6.11 23.41
N CYS A 230 6.05 5.99 22.23
CA CYS A 230 4.65 5.58 22.10
C CYS A 230 4.54 4.18 21.53
N ALA A 231 3.44 3.48 21.83
CA ALA A 231 3.08 2.22 21.18
C ALA A 231 1.62 2.21 20.75
N ILE A 232 1.33 1.51 19.65
CA ILE A 232 -0.02 1.38 19.09
C ILE A 232 -0.42 -0.08 18.99
N ASP A 233 -1.62 -0.37 19.52
CA ASP A 233 -2.41 -1.56 19.21
C ASP A 233 -3.47 -1.23 18.17
N PHE A 234 -3.60 -2.07 17.12
CA PHE A 234 -4.59 -1.89 16.06
C PHE A 234 -5.76 -2.84 16.22
N GLY A 235 -6.97 -2.30 16.20
CA GLY A 235 -8.18 -3.08 16.39
C GLY A 235 -9.27 -2.82 15.33
N THR A 236 -10.40 -3.53 15.50
CA THR A 236 -11.55 -3.38 14.59
C THR A 236 -12.59 -2.38 15.07
N ASP A 237 -12.82 -2.27 16.36
CA ASP A 237 -13.77 -1.32 16.96
C ASP A 237 -13.06 0.00 17.32
N ASN A 238 -11.93 -0.10 18.02
CA ASN A 238 -10.96 0.96 18.13
C ASN A 238 -9.93 0.76 17.02
N PHE A 239 -9.84 1.71 16.12
CA PHE A 239 -8.96 1.60 14.96
C PHE A 239 -7.49 1.63 15.36
N ALA A 240 -7.19 2.39 16.41
CA ALA A 240 -5.91 2.38 17.09
C ALA A 240 -6.11 2.78 18.56
N ALA A 241 -5.36 2.14 19.47
CA ALA A 241 -5.13 2.60 20.81
C ALA A 241 -3.65 2.95 20.95
N ILE A 242 -3.33 4.15 21.42
CA ILE A 242 -1.96 4.64 21.61
C ILE A 242 -1.69 4.90 23.08
N VAL A 243 -0.50 4.51 23.52
CA VAL A 243 -0.01 4.74 24.88
C VAL A 243 1.39 5.32 24.78
N CYS A 244 1.70 6.29 25.64
CA CYS A 244 3.01 6.90 25.80
C CYS A 244 3.59 6.58 27.17
N ASP A 245 4.92 6.50 27.28
CA ASP A 245 5.64 6.25 28.54
C ASP A 245 5.62 7.45 29.52
N ASP A 246 5.10 8.60 29.08
CA ASP A 246 4.79 9.75 29.91
C ASP A 246 3.45 9.63 30.68
N HIS A 247 2.82 8.43 30.64
CA HIS A 247 1.52 8.11 31.23
C HIS A 247 0.32 8.74 30.50
N SER A 248 0.43 8.98 29.22
CA SER A 248 -0.68 9.45 28.37
C SER A 248 -1.23 8.33 27.51
N SER A 249 -2.55 8.36 27.23
CA SER A 249 -3.19 7.36 26.39
C SER A 249 -4.35 7.94 25.58
N ALA A 250 -4.57 7.39 24.37
CA ALA A 250 -5.69 7.79 23.53
C ALA A 250 -6.23 6.63 22.68
N ILE A 251 -7.49 6.75 22.28
CA ILE A 251 -8.21 5.79 21.43
C ILE A 251 -8.81 6.50 20.22
N TYR A 252 -8.61 5.91 19.05
CA TYR A 252 -9.20 6.34 17.79
C TYR A 252 -10.30 5.36 17.36
N LYS A 253 -11.56 5.82 17.35
CA LYS A 253 -12.72 4.98 17.03
C LYS A 253 -12.79 4.64 15.53
N GLY A 254 -12.99 3.34 15.22
CA GLY A 254 -13.16 2.86 13.84
C GLY A 254 -14.60 2.82 13.34
N GLY A 255 -15.59 3.14 14.18
CA GLY A 255 -17.02 2.92 13.90
C GLY A 255 -17.53 3.56 12.62
N ALA A 256 -17.10 4.80 12.30
CA ALA A 256 -17.51 5.48 11.07
C ALA A 256 -17.00 4.77 9.80
N VAL A 257 -15.74 4.31 9.81
CA VAL A 257 -15.15 3.56 8.70
C VAL A 257 -15.84 2.22 8.53
N LEU A 258 -16.12 1.52 9.63
CA LEU A 258 -16.81 0.24 9.62
C LEU A 258 -18.25 0.38 9.08
N SER A 259 -19.02 1.36 9.58
CA SER A 259 -20.39 1.62 9.14
C SER A 259 -20.46 2.00 7.66
N ASN A 260 -19.55 2.86 7.18
CA ASN A 260 -19.45 3.22 5.77
C ASN A 260 -19.12 1.99 4.90
N THR A 261 -18.22 1.13 5.36
CA THR A 261 -17.82 -0.10 4.66
C THR A 261 -18.98 -1.10 4.58
N GLN A 262 -19.74 -1.28 5.67
CA GLN A 262 -20.93 -2.14 5.69
C GLN A 262 -22.01 -1.63 4.74
N LEU A 263 -22.29 -0.32 4.75
CA LEU A 263 -23.23 0.31 3.83
C LEU A 263 -22.80 0.13 2.36
N PHE A 264 -21.50 0.35 2.09
CA PHE A 264 -20.92 0.12 0.78
C PHE A 264 -21.15 -1.31 0.29
N HIS A 265 -20.85 -2.32 1.10
CA HIS A 265 -21.04 -3.72 0.72
C HIS A 265 -22.53 -4.06 0.47
N LYS A 266 -23.44 -3.56 1.31
CA LYS A 266 -24.89 -3.74 1.14
C LYS A 266 -25.37 -3.13 -0.18
N GLN A 267 -25.00 -1.89 -0.48
CA GLN A 267 -25.38 -1.22 -1.71
C GLN A 267 -24.74 -1.87 -2.95
N ARG A 268 -23.47 -2.26 -2.85
CA ARG A 268 -22.76 -2.95 -3.92
C ARG A 268 -23.41 -4.28 -4.27
N ALA A 269 -23.77 -5.09 -3.27
CA ALA A 269 -24.45 -6.36 -3.47
C ALA A 269 -25.81 -6.15 -4.18
N LYS A 270 -26.61 -5.16 -3.75
CA LYS A 270 -27.87 -4.79 -4.39
C LYS A 270 -27.68 -4.44 -5.88
N TYR A 271 -26.71 -3.58 -6.22
CA TYR A 271 -26.49 -3.18 -7.61
C TYR A 271 -25.94 -4.32 -8.47
N ILE A 272 -25.07 -5.16 -7.92
CA ILE A 272 -24.60 -6.36 -8.62
C ILE A 272 -25.76 -7.30 -8.91
N SER A 273 -26.63 -7.58 -7.95
CA SER A 273 -27.81 -8.42 -8.14
C SER A 273 -28.73 -7.92 -9.26
N ILE A 274 -28.92 -6.58 -9.36
CA ILE A 274 -29.72 -5.98 -10.45
C ILE A 274 -29.02 -6.16 -11.80
N LEU A 275 -27.70 -5.96 -11.87
CA LEU A 275 -26.93 -6.06 -13.12
C LEU A 275 -26.77 -7.49 -13.62
N THR A 276 -26.79 -8.46 -12.71
CA THR A 276 -26.59 -9.88 -13.03
C THR A 276 -27.88 -10.69 -13.11
N LYS A 277 -29.05 -10.04 -13.11
CA LYS A 277 -30.35 -10.73 -13.21
C LYS A 277 -30.36 -11.69 -14.39
N GLY A 278 -30.38 -13.00 -14.10
CA GLY A 278 -30.42 -14.05 -15.10
C GLY A 278 -29.11 -14.39 -15.82
N HIS A 279 -27.99 -13.75 -15.46
CA HIS A 279 -26.67 -14.00 -16.08
C HIS A 279 -25.56 -14.15 -15.04
N SER A 280 -24.68 -15.16 -15.21
CA SER A 280 -23.53 -15.40 -14.33
C SER A 280 -22.32 -14.49 -14.68
N GLN A 281 -22.51 -13.18 -14.77
CA GLN A 281 -21.40 -12.25 -15.03
C GLN A 281 -20.69 -11.88 -13.72
N ARG A 282 -19.56 -12.54 -13.45
CA ARG A 282 -18.72 -12.27 -12.26
C ARG A 282 -18.14 -10.85 -12.19
N ASN A 283 -18.04 -10.13 -13.32
CA ASN A 283 -17.39 -8.83 -13.41
C ASN A 283 -18.34 -7.70 -13.85
N ALA A 284 -19.62 -7.77 -13.45
CA ALA A 284 -20.58 -6.71 -13.76
C ALA A 284 -20.09 -5.37 -13.17
N THR A 285 -20.03 -4.34 -14.01
CA THR A 285 -19.67 -2.98 -13.63
C THR A 285 -20.61 -1.97 -14.27
N SER A 286 -20.84 -0.87 -13.57
CA SER A 286 -21.64 0.26 -14.06
C SER A 286 -21.08 1.58 -13.57
N ALA A 287 -21.51 2.69 -14.17
CA ALA A 287 -21.14 4.03 -13.69
C ALA A 287 -21.51 4.24 -12.21
N ARG A 288 -22.66 3.69 -11.79
CA ARG A 288 -23.15 3.76 -10.40
C ARG A 288 -22.26 2.98 -9.43
N LEU A 289 -21.83 1.76 -9.81
CA LEU A 289 -20.89 0.96 -9.01
C LEU A 289 -19.53 1.62 -8.92
N LYS A 290 -19.05 2.24 -10.01
CA LYS A 290 -17.80 3.01 -10.01
C LYS A 290 -17.89 4.22 -9.08
N ALA A 291 -19.01 4.97 -9.13
CA ALA A 291 -19.23 6.11 -8.25
C ALA A 291 -19.29 5.68 -6.77
N LEU A 292 -20.03 4.61 -6.46
CA LEU A 292 -20.11 4.05 -5.11
C LEU A 292 -18.72 3.65 -4.57
N SER A 293 -17.92 2.96 -5.38
CA SER A 293 -16.56 2.55 -5.02
C SER A 293 -15.62 3.75 -4.83
N PHE A 294 -15.77 4.78 -5.66
CA PHE A 294 -15.02 6.03 -5.55
C PHE A 294 -15.30 6.75 -4.22
N HIS A 295 -16.57 6.92 -3.86
CA HIS A 295 -16.95 7.57 -2.60
C HIS A 295 -16.46 6.79 -1.38
N HIS A 296 -16.65 5.47 -1.38
CA HIS A 296 -16.14 4.62 -0.30
C HIS A 296 -14.62 4.69 -0.14
N ALA A 297 -13.88 4.57 -1.25
CA ALA A 297 -12.42 4.62 -1.21
C ALA A 297 -11.89 5.97 -0.71
N ASN A 298 -12.51 7.08 -1.14
CA ASN A 298 -12.11 8.43 -0.71
C ASN A 298 -12.46 8.68 0.76
N PHE A 299 -13.66 8.29 1.21
CA PHE A 299 -14.03 8.38 2.63
C PHE A 299 -13.03 7.62 3.52
N THR A 300 -12.77 6.36 3.17
CA THR A 300 -11.83 5.51 3.91
C THR A 300 -10.44 6.13 3.97
N LYS A 301 -9.96 6.64 2.83
CA LYS A 301 -8.65 7.29 2.74
C LYS A 301 -8.59 8.58 3.57
N ASP A 302 -9.62 9.42 3.52
CA ASP A 302 -9.73 10.65 4.29
C ASP A 302 -9.67 10.36 5.79
N GLN A 303 -10.46 9.40 6.27
CA GLN A 303 -10.45 9.00 7.68
C GLN A 303 -9.07 8.46 8.11
N CYS A 304 -8.41 7.63 7.30
CA CYS A 304 -7.05 7.18 7.58
C CYS A 304 -6.05 8.34 7.62
N HIS A 305 -6.20 9.35 6.76
CA HIS A 305 -5.35 10.55 6.79
C HIS A 305 -5.54 11.38 8.07
N LYS A 306 -6.79 11.56 8.54
CA LYS A 306 -7.12 12.30 9.75
C LYS A 306 -6.60 11.57 10.99
N ILE A 307 -6.92 10.29 11.13
CA ILE A 307 -6.44 9.46 12.24
C ILE A 307 -4.91 9.42 12.28
N SER A 308 -4.26 9.13 11.16
CA SER A 308 -2.78 9.07 11.13
C SER A 308 -2.13 10.42 11.38
N ARG A 309 -2.77 11.55 11.02
CA ARG A 309 -2.27 12.89 11.35
C ARG A 309 -2.36 13.14 12.85
N ASN A 310 -3.53 12.87 13.44
CA ASN A 310 -3.76 13.08 14.87
C ASN A 310 -2.86 12.19 15.75
N ILE A 311 -2.58 10.94 15.31
CA ILE A 311 -1.59 10.07 15.97
C ILE A 311 -0.20 10.70 15.98
N ILE A 312 0.24 11.29 14.87
CA ILE A 312 1.55 11.94 14.82
C ILE A 312 1.56 13.22 15.65
N ASP A 313 0.47 13.99 15.62
CA ASP A 313 0.33 15.19 16.47
C ASP A 313 0.37 14.81 17.97
N PHE A 314 -0.28 13.69 18.37
CA PHE A 314 -0.16 13.13 19.72
C PHE A 314 1.31 12.80 20.06
N CYS A 315 2.03 12.10 19.17
CA CYS A 315 3.44 11.78 19.42
C CYS A 315 4.30 13.05 19.58
N LEU A 316 4.05 14.10 18.79
CA LEU A 316 4.79 15.36 18.89
C LEU A 316 4.43 16.13 20.16
N GLU A 317 3.16 16.18 20.56
CA GLU A 317 2.66 16.81 21.78
C GLU A 317 3.34 16.18 23.02
N HIS A 318 3.49 14.84 23.01
CA HIS A 318 4.12 14.07 24.07
C HIS A 318 5.63 13.85 23.86
N GLN A 319 6.27 14.57 22.95
CA GLN A 319 7.71 14.50 22.68
C GLN A 319 8.21 13.05 22.45
N ALA A 320 7.42 12.23 21.77
CA ALA A 320 7.76 10.84 21.49
C ALA A 320 8.64 10.72 20.23
N GLY A 321 9.92 10.40 20.44
CA GLY A 321 10.90 10.18 19.36
C GLY A 321 10.84 8.78 18.76
N THR A 322 10.12 7.86 19.39
CA THR A 322 9.94 6.48 18.91
C THR A 322 8.47 6.08 18.96
N LEU A 323 7.99 5.47 17.89
CA LEU A 323 6.63 4.92 17.81
C LEU A 323 6.69 3.43 17.46
N ILE A 324 6.17 2.60 18.36
CA ILE A 324 6.12 1.15 18.22
C ILE A 324 4.75 0.77 17.63
N LEU A 325 4.74 0.00 16.55
CA LEU A 325 3.54 -0.49 15.92
C LEU A 325 3.37 -1.98 16.19
N GLY A 326 2.27 -2.38 16.82
CA GLY A 326 1.87 -3.77 16.93
C GLY A 326 1.64 -4.37 15.55
N VAL A 327 2.24 -5.54 15.29
CA VAL A 327 2.12 -6.23 14.01
C VAL A 327 1.85 -7.71 14.23
N ASN A 328 0.93 -8.24 13.45
CA ASN A 328 0.70 -9.68 13.36
C ASN A 328 0.93 -10.11 11.92
N PRO A 329 2.04 -10.80 11.61
CA PRO A 329 2.38 -11.24 10.26
C PRO A 329 1.29 -12.11 9.61
N LEU A 330 0.52 -12.84 10.41
CA LEU A 330 -0.51 -13.77 9.95
C LEU A 330 -1.93 -13.17 10.00
N TRP A 331 -2.07 -11.90 10.30
CA TRP A 331 -3.33 -11.19 10.52
C TRP A 331 -4.44 -11.54 9.51
N LYS A 332 -4.14 -11.63 8.22
CA LYS A 332 -5.16 -11.88 7.18
C LYS A 332 -5.24 -13.33 6.70
N GLN A 333 -4.37 -14.21 7.12
CA GLN A 333 -4.21 -15.54 6.49
C GLN A 333 -4.83 -16.70 7.29
N ARG A 334 -5.01 -16.59 8.62
CA ARG A 334 -5.47 -17.69 9.47
C ARG A 334 -6.49 -17.27 10.55
N THR A 335 -7.29 -16.25 10.31
CA THR A 335 -8.31 -15.84 11.27
C THR A 335 -9.53 -16.75 11.20
N ASN A 336 -9.72 -17.60 12.21
CA ASN A 336 -10.90 -18.43 12.39
C ASN A 336 -11.80 -17.85 13.50
N MET A 337 -12.18 -16.57 13.36
CA MET A 337 -12.99 -15.83 14.34
C MET A 337 -14.49 -15.85 14.05
N GLY A 338 -14.94 -16.71 13.15
CA GLY A 338 -16.32 -16.74 12.65
C GLY A 338 -16.59 -15.73 11.54
N THR A 339 -17.62 -15.98 10.72
CA THR A 339 -17.88 -15.26 9.47
C THR A 339 -18.10 -13.75 9.66
N ALA A 340 -18.84 -13.34 10.69
CA ALA A 340 -19.15 -11.93 10.94
C ALA A 340 -17.91 -11.14 11.45
N SER A 341 -17.10 -11.76 12.32
CA SER A 341 -15.85 -11.14 12.82
C SER A 341 -14.80 -11.05 11.72
N ASN A 342 -14.67 -12.09 10.89
CA ASN A 342 -13.77 -12.08 9.74
C ASN A 342 -14.14 -11.00 8.72
N GLN A 343 -15.43 -10.77 8.45
CA GLN A 343 -15.87 -9.70 7.56
C GLN A 343 -15.51 -8.31 8.10
N LYS A 344 -15.75 -8.05 9.38
CA LYS A 344 -15.37 -6.77 10.03
C LYS A 344 -13.86 -6.55 9.92
N PHE A 345 -13.10 -7.58 10.20
CA PHE A 345 -11.65 -7.56 10.25
C PHE A 345 -11.00 -7.32 8.88
N VAL A 346 -11.47 -8.03 7.84
CA VAL A 346 -11.01 -7.84 6.46
C VAL A 346 -11.42 -6.46 5.91
N ALA A 347 -12.54 -5.91 6.41
CA ALA A 347 -13.08 -4.62 5.97
C ALA A 347 -12.28 -3.41 6.49
N MET A 348 -11.52 -3.56 7.59
CA MET A 348 -10.76 -2.45 8.18
C MET A 348 -9.46 -2.18 7.41
N PRO A 349 -9.20 -0.93 7.01
CA PRO A 349 -8.03 -0.57 6.20
C PRO A 349 -6.76 -0.36 7.05
N ILE A 350 -6.47 -1.28 7.99
CA ILE A 350 -5.35 -1.16 8.94
C ILE A 350 -4.00 -1.04 8.22
N SER A 351 -3.80 -1.79 7.14
CA SER A 351 -2.55 -1.69 6.35
C SER A 351 -2.36 -0.30 5.72
N ILE A 352 -3.46 0.35 5.31
CA ILE A 352 -3.43 1.71 4.77
C ILE A 352 -3.07 2.68 5.91
N LEU A 353 -3.74 2.56 7.07
CA LEU A 353 -3.47 3.40 8.24
C LEU A 353 -2.01 3.27 8.70
N ARG A 354 -1.50 2.03 8.85
CA ARG A 354 -0.09 1.78 9.22
C ARG A 354 0.89 2.44 8.23
N THR A 355 0.66 2.26 6.94
CA THR A 355 1.50 2.91 5.91
C THR A 355 1.48 4.43 6.05
N MET A 356 0.29 5.02 6.32
CA MET A 356 0.16 6.48 6.51
C MET A 356 0.85 6.97 7.78
N ILE A 357 0.75 6.23 8.89
CA ILE A 357 1.46 6.52 10.13
C ILE A 357 2.98 6.45 9.86
N SER A 358 3.46 5.38 9.24
CA SER A 358 4.89 5.16 9.03
C SER A 358 5.56 6.29 8.22
N TYR A 359 4.99 6.69 7.08
CA TYR A 359 5.63 7.78 6.32
C TYR A 359 5.47 9.15 6.99
N LYS A 360 4.36 9.40 7.71
CA LYS A 360 4.18 10.66 8.46
C LYS A 360 5.12 10.73 9.67
N ALA A 361 5.31 9.64 10.38
CA ALA A 361 6.28 9.53 11.47
C ALA A 361 7.70 9.82 10.97
N LEU A 362 8.11 9.15 9.88
CA LEU A 362 9.40 9.43 9.24
C LEU A 362 9.52 10.90 8.86
N ASN A 363 8.44 11.48 8.33
CA ASN A 363 8.37 12.89 8.00
C ASN A 363 8.42 13.82 9.23
N ALA A 364 8.03 13.38 10.40
CA ALA A 364 8.12 14.11 11.66
C ALA A 364 9.42 13.84 12.43
N GLY A 365 10.32 12.98 11.89
CA GLY A 365 11.55 12.58 12.56
C GLY A 365 11.35 11.54 13.67
N ILE A 366 10.18 10.88 13.70
CA ILE A 366 9.85 9.83 14.67
C ILE A 366 10.30 8.48 14.13
N ARG A 367 11.09 7.75 14.91
CA ARG A 367 11.55 6.40 14.61
C ARG A 367 10.40 5.40 14.73
N ILE A 368 10.25 4.51 13.73
CA ILE A 368 9.27 3.41 13.78
C ILE A 368 9.96 2.09 14.14
N ILE A 369 9.33 1.35 15.07
CA ILE A 369 9.67 -0.03 15.41
C ILE A 369 8.43 -0.87 15.16
N GLU A 370 8.54 -1.98 14.43
CA GLU A 370 7.47 -2.97 14.29
C GLU A 370 7.70 -4.09 15.31
N GLN A 371 6.72 -4.32 16.18
CA GLN A 371 6.75 -5.32 17.23
C GLN A 371 5.66 -6.37 17.03
N GLU A 372 6.03 -7.63 17.06
CA GLU A 372 5.07 -8.74 17.06
C GLU A 372 4.18 -8.69 18.32
N GLU A 373 2.85 -8.80 18.14
CA GLU A 373 1.83 -8.50 19.16
C GLU A 373 1.19 -9.72 19.83
N SER A 374 1.70 -10.96 19.63
CA SER A 374 1.09 -12.15 20.22
C SER A 374 1.00 -12.03 21.75
N TYR A 375 -0.15 -12.40 22.26
CA TYR A 375 -0.48 -12.44 23.69
C TYR A 375 -0.53 -11.09 24.44
N THR A 376 -0.22 -9.97 23.83
CA THR A 376 -0.23 -8.64 24.47
C THR A 376 -1.61 -8.25 25.01
N SER A 377 -2.69 -8.68 24.37
CA SER A 377 -4.07 -8.45 24.81
C SER A 377 -4.53 -9.37 25.97
N LYS A 378 -3.76 -10.42 26.29
CA LYS A 378 -4.04 -11.35 27.40
C LYS A 378 -3.24 -11.04 28.65
N ALA A 379 -2.02 -10.51 28.48
CA ALA A 379 -1.10 -10.25 29.56
C ALA A 379 -1.53 -9.05 30.42
N ASP A 380 -1.32 -9.18 31.73
CA ASP A 380 -1.51 -8.11 32.72
C ASP A 380 -0.26 -7.23 32.77
N ILE A 381 -0.42 -5.95 32.44
CA ILE A 381 0.69 -5.01 32.48
C ILE A 381 1.17 -4.74 33.92
N THR A 382 0.27 -4.80 34.93
CA THR A 382 0.58 -4.51 36.31
C THR A 382 1.43 -5.60 36.97
N ARG A 383 1.39 -6.83 36.45
CA ARG A 383 2.11 -8.00 36.99
C ARG A 383 3.30 -8.42 36.13
N ASN A 384 3.59 -7.70 35.08
CA ASN A 384 4.68 -8.03 34.16
C ASN A 384 4.60 -9.48 33.63
N ASP A 385 3.39 -9.96 33.32
CA ASP A 385 3.19 -11.29 32.77
C ASP A 385 4.15 -11.58 31.63
N TYR A 386 4.64 -12.81 31.51
CA TYR A 386 5.51 -13.20 30.42
C TYR A 386 4.79 -13.07 29.07
N LEU A 387 5.44 -12.48 28.08
CA LEU A 387 4.90 -12.23 26.74
C LEU A 387 5.55 -13.17 25.71
N PRO A 388 5.01 -14.37 25.47
CA PRO A 388 5.57 -15.31 24.51
C PRO A 388 5.38 -14.85 23.07
N THR A 389 6.09 -15.51 22.16
CA THR A 389 5.91 -15.38 20.71
C THR A 389 5.14 -16.59 20.21
N TYR A 390 4.08 -16.36 19.42
CA TYR A 390 3.25 -17.44 18.88
C TYR A 390 4.07 -18.49 18.10
N GLY A 391 3.87 -19.76 18.46
CA GLY A 391 4.52 -20.89 17.82
C GLY A 391 6.00 -21.09 18.14
N LYS A 392 6.55 -20.35 19.13
CA LYS A 392 7.93 -20.54 19.61
C LYS A 392 7.99 -20.99 21.06
N ASP A 393 7.39 -20.23 21.97
CA ASP A 393 7.53 -20.39 23.41
C ASP A 393 6.19 -20.21 24.17
N ASP A 394 5.07 -20.53 23.50
CA ASP A 394 3.72 -20.22 23.98
C ASP A 394 2.99 -21.37 24.68
N ASN A 395 3.58 -22.56 24.79
CA ASN A 395 2.88 -23.77 25.23
C ASN A 395 2.44 -23.76 26.71
N ASN A 396 3.01 -22.91 27.56
CA ASN A 396 2.71 -22.85 29.00
C ASN A 396 2.48 -21.40 29.51
N ALA A 397 2.10 -20.48 28.63
CA ALA A 397 1.87 -19.09 29.04
C ALA A 397 0.62 -18.97 29.92
N THR A 398 0.79 -18.48 31.15
CA THR A 398 -0.28 -18.14 32.11
C THR A 398 -0.35 -16.63 32.25
N PHE A 399 -1.56 -16.11 32.40
CA PHE A 399 -1.81 -14.68 32.53
C PHE A 399 -2.57 -14.41 33.81
N SER A 400 -2.14 -13.39 34.55
CA SER A 400 -2.65 -13.09 35.89
C SER A 400 -3.94 -12.27 35.89
N GLY A 401 -4.24 -11.55 34.81
CA GLY A 401 -5.48 -10.81 34.61
C GLY A 401 -6.37 -11.42 33.51
N ALA A 402 -7.52 -10.81 33.27
CA ALA A 402 -8.47 -11.29 32.27
C ALA A 402 -9.27 -10.17 31.59
N ARG A 403 -9.55 -10.33 30.30
CA ARG A 403 -10.49 -9.45 29.58
C ARG A 403 -11.93 -9.79 29.95
N ILE A 404 -12.63 -8.90 30.67
CA ILE A 404 -14.01 -9.10 31.14
C ILE A 404 -15.00 -8.85 30.02
N THR A 405 -14.83 -7.74 29.31
CA THR A 405 -15.62 -7.38 28.13
C THR A 405 -14.69 -6.93 27.01
N ARG A 406 -15.24 -6.61 25.85
CA ARG A 406 -14.45 -6.22 24.69
C ARG A 406 -13.55 -5.01 24.92
N GLY A 407 -14.00 -4.05 25.76
CA GLY A 407 -13.25 -2.81 26.05
C GLY A 407 -12.62 -2.77 27.44
N LEU A 408 -12.81 -3.82 28.29
CA LEU A 408 -12.44 -3.78 29.70
C LEU A 408 -11.59 -4.99 30.08
N TYR A 409 -10.45 -4.71 30.66
CA TYR A 409 -9.51 -5.69 31.22
C TYR A 409 -9.45 -5.55 32.71
N ARG A 410 -9.51 -6.66 33.47
CA ARG A 410 -9.34 -6.73 34.93
C ARG A 410 -7.99 -7.31 35.22
N CYS A 411 -7.17 -6.52 35.90
CA CYS A 411 -5.87 -6.92 36.40
C CYS A 411 -5.98 -7.85 37.62
N ALA A 412 -4.89 -8.49 38.01
CA ALA A 412 -4.83 -9.39 39.15
C ALA A 412 -5.09 -8.70 40.50
N ASP A 413 -4.89 -7.39 40.57
CA ASP A 413 -5.20 -6.54 41.74
C ASP A 413 -6.61 -5.93 41.71
N GLU A 414 -7.49 -6.46 40.84
CA GLU A 414 -8.85 -5.99 40.57
C GLU A 414 -8.93 -4.62 39.88
N THR A 415 -7.82 -3.98 39.53
CA THR A 415 -7.81 -2.73 38.76
C THR A 415 -8.43 -2.95 37.39
N LEU A 416 -9.29 -2.01 36.96
CA LEU A 416 -9.96 -2.06 35.68
C LEU A 416 -9.25 -1.11 34.68
N LEU A 417 -8.72 -1.67 33.60
CA LEU A 417 -8.04 -0.95 32.55
C LEU A 417 -8.83 -1.03 31.22
N ASN A 418 -8.60 -0.05 30.34
CA ASN A 418 -9.03 -0.22 28.97
C ASN A 418 -8.21 -1.34 28.30
N ALA A 419 -8.90 -2.34 27.74
CA ALA A 419 -8.26 -3.55 27.23
C ALA A 419 -7.30 -3.30 26.05
N ASP A 420 -7.60 -2.31 25.19
CA ASP A 420 -6.76 -2.00 24.03
C ASP A 420 -5.56 -1.12 24.45
N CYS A 421 -5.70 -0.27 25.48
CA CYS A 421 -4.57 0.44 26.08
C CYS A 421 -3.64 -0.50 26.84
N ASN A 422 -4.18 -1.51 27.57
CA ASN A 422 -3.38 -2.57 28.19
C ASN A 422 -2.57 -3.34 27.12
N ALA A 423 -3.19 -3.66 25.97
CA ALA A 423 -2.50 -4.31 24.86
C ALA A 423 -1.38 -3.43 24.29
N ALA A 424 -1.63 -2.13 24.06
CA ALA A 424 -0.63 -1.18 23.57
C ALA A 424 0.56 -1.03 24.55
N ALA A 425 0.30 -0.95 25.86
CA ALA A 425 1.34 -0.92 26.89
C ALA A 425 2.19 -2.21 26.90
N ASN A 426 1.57 -3.38 26.72
CA ASN A 426 2.26 -4.65 26.59
C ASN A 426 3.06 -4.77 25.28
N ILE A 427 2.60 -4.18 24.17
CA ILE A 427 3.38 -4.06 22.92
C ILE A 427 4.65 -3.24 23.16
N MET A 428 4.53 -2.12 23.89
CA MET A 428 5.68 -1.30 24.28
C MET A 428 6.67 -2.08 25.13
N ARG A 429 6.20 -2.77 26.17
CA ARG A 429 7.03 -3.62 27.03
C ARG A 429 7.70 -4.77 26.28
N LYS A 430 7.01 -5.38 25.31
CA LYS A 430 7.57 -6.44 24.49
C LYS A 430 8.74 -5.95 23.62
N ALA A 431 8.68 -4.70 23.16
CA ALA A 431 9.75 -4.07 22.39
C ALA A 431 10.88 -3.53 23.29
N ILE A 432 10.55 -2.99 24.46
CA ILE A 432 11.47 -2.39 25.44
C ILE A 432 11.12 -2.95 26.83
N PRO A 433 11.76 -4.06 27.27
CA PRO A 433 11.34 -4.79 28.47
C PRO A 433 11.28 -3.97 29.76
N ASP A 434 12.19 -3.00 29.93
CA ASP A 434 12.31 -2.22 31.18
C ASP A 434 11.57 -0.88 31.13
N ILE A 435 10.75 -0.60 30.10
CA ILE A 435 10.11 0.71 29.90
C ILE A 435 9.18 1.09 31.08
N TRP A 436 8.56 0.11 31.73
CA TRP A 436 7.61 0.30 32.82
C TRP A 436 8.17 -0.06 34.19
N LYS A 437 9.50 -0.28 34.35
CA LYS A 437 10.11 -0.78 35.62
C LYS A 437 9.84 0.13 36.83
N ASP A 438 9.77 1.45 36.61
CA ASP A 438 9.56 2.44 37.65
C ASP A 438 8.08 2.88 37.78
N THR A 439 7.16 2.26 37.03
CA THR A 439 5.74 2.59 37.01
C THR A 439 4.98 1.71 38.00
N SER A 440 4.35 2.33 39.00
CA SER A 440 3.50 1.69 39.98
C SER A 440 2.01 1.95 39.80
N ASP A 441 1.65 3.01 39.04
CA ASP A 441 0.27 3.41 38.79
C ASP A 441 -0.03 3.36 37.27
N TYR A 442 -0.97 2.49 36.89
CA TYR A 442 -1.44 2.29 35.54
C TYR A 442 -2.84 2.87 35.28
N THR A 443 -3.34 3.73 36.16
CA THR A 443 -4.69 4.32 36.06
C THR A 443 -4.87 5.14 34.77
N PHE A 444 -3.81 5.69 34.19
CA PHE A 444 -3.83 6.38 32.91
C PHE A 444 -4.30 5.50 31.74
N LEU A 445 -4.24 4.17 31.88
CA LEU A 445 -4.78 3.22 30.90
C LEU A 445 -6.30 3.00 31.06
N SER A 446 -6.91 3.44 32.17
CA SER A 446 -8.34 3.24 32.44
C SER A 446 -9.21 4.25 31.73
N SER A 447 -8.72 5.46 31.52
CA SER A 447 -9.49 6.59 30.98
C SER A 447 -8.76 7.30 29.83
N PRO A 448 -8.50 6.60 28.71
CA PRO A 448 -7.83 7.20 27.55
C PRO A 448 -8.67 8.33 26.93
N LYS A 449 -8.01 9.32 26.35
CA LYS A 449 -8.66 10.34 25.53
C LYS A 449 -9.28 9.67 24.29
N VAL A 450 -10.57 9.90 24.04
CA VAL A 450 -11.27 9.23 22.94
C VAL A 450 -11.48 10.20 21.77
N TYR A 451 -11.00 9.80 20.60
CA TYR A 451 -11.23 10.50 19.33
C TYR A 451 -12.22 9.69 18.48
N GLY A 452 -13.44 10.18 18.37
CA GLY A 452 -14.46 9.67 17.47
C GLY A 452 -14.49 10.41 16.14
N PHE A 453 -15.57 10.18 15.37
CA PHE A 453 -15.70 10.81 14.04
C PHE A 453 -15.80 12.32 14.12
N HIS A 454 -16.51 12.87 15.10
CA HIS A 454 -16.72 14.33 15.23
C HIS A 454 -15.46 15.06 15.67
N GLU A 455 -14.70 14.49 16.60
CA GLU A 455 -13.42 15.05 17.08
C GLU A 455 -12.34 15.10 15.99
N LEU A 456 -12.42 14.16 15.04
CA LEU A 456 -11.50 14.08 13.89
C LEU A 456 -11.99 14.89 12.67
N ASN A 457 -13.24 15.35 12.70
CA ASN A 457 -13.88 16.13 11.63
C ASN A 457 -14.64 17.33 12.24
N PRO A 458 -13.93 18.29 12.89
CA PRO A 458 -14.54 19.45 13.52
C PRO A 458 -15.20 20.39 12.50
#